data_1ce22be6f764ffdc676e644028f3a75b
#
_entry.id   1ce22be6f764ffdc676e644028f3a75b
#
_cell.length_a   1.000
_cell.length_b   1.000
_cell.length_c   1.000
_cell.angle_alpha   90.00
_cell.angle_beta   90.00
_cell.angle_gamma   90.00
#
_symmetry.space_group_name_H-M   'P 1'
#
loop_
_entity.id
_entity.type
_entity.pdbx_description
1 polymer ?
#
loop_
_entity_poly.entity_id
_entity_poly.type
_entity_poly.pdbx_seq_one_letter_code
_entity_poly.pdbx_strand_id
1 'polypeptide(L)'
;MHLLRHAPLLTVTAFVGPIVAGLAGTLLPAFGVLPAIGGESLSLNGWRELLRFPGFATSLQLTVMTGWLATLLAVFITFAVAAVLHQRHAVRRLANLISPLLAIPHSALAIGFAFLIAPSGWIARLVSPGLSGWTLPPDVGSVGHPSGGALVACLLLKEVPYLLLMLLGGNLFGLIVPGILLFFGVGTIIARLR
;
A
#
# COMPACT_ATOMS: atom_id res chain seq x y z
N MET A 1 -35.18 29.16 9.51
CA MET A 1 -34.12 28.88 10.50
C MET A 1 -34.11 27.44 11.05
N HIS A 2 -35.21 26.67 10.99
CA HIS A 2 -35.24 25.27 11.47
C HIS A 2 -34.33 24.30 10.67
N LEU A 3 -34.19 24.46 9.37
CA LEU A 3 -33.32 23.61 8.53
C LEU A 3 -31.85 23.69 8.91
N LEU A 4 -31.34 24.86 9.29
CA LEU A 4 -29.94 25.04 9.69
C LEU A 4 -29.59 24.34 11.01
N ARG A 5 -30.60 24.17 11.89
CA ARG A 5 -30.39 23.45 13.15
C ARG A 5 -30.17 21.96 12.95
N HIS A 6 -30.72 21.40 11.89
CA HIS A 6 -30.57 19.97 11.54
C HIS A 6 -29.46 19.69 10.51
N ALA A 7 -28.84 20.72 9.96
CA ALA A 7 -27.78 20.58 8.97
C ALA A 7 -26.63 19.64 9.43
N PRO A 8 -26.09 19.75 10.66
CA PRO A 8 -25.04 18.83 11.11
C PRO A 8 -25.50 17.37 11.14
N LEU A 9 -26.73 17.13 11.63
CA LEU A 9 -27.31 15.78 11.69
C LEU A 9 -27.49 15.21 10.27
N LEU A 10 -28.06 15.99 9.36
CA LEU A 10 -28.26 15.58 7.97
C LEU A 10 -26.93 15.27 7.28
N THR A 11 -25.89 16.09 7.50
CA THR A 11 -24.57 15.86 6.96
C THR A 11 -23.97 14.57 7.50
N VAL A 12 -23.99 14.37 8.82
CA VAL A 12 -23.48 13.13 9.44
C VAL A 12 -24.24 11.91 8.91
N THR A 13 -25.58 11.97 8.85
CA THR A 13 -26.38 10.85 8.36
C THR A 13 -26.10 10.55 6.89
N ALA A 14 -25.91 11.58 6.06
CA ALA A 14 -25.59 11.40 4.64
C ALA A 14 -24.23 10.74 4.40
N PHE A 15 -23.23 11.00 5.26
CA PHE A 15 -21.92 10.37 5.16
C PHE A 15 -21.84 9.02 5.87
N VAL A 16 -22.39 8.91 7.08
CA VAL A 16 -22.28 7.70 7.90
C VAL A 16 -23.31 6.65 7.46
N GLY A 17 -24.48 7.06 6.99
CA GLY A 17 -25.56 6.14 6.58
C GLY A 17 -25.12 5.11 5.54
N PRO A 18 -24.56 5.50 4.39
CA PRO A 18 -24.05 4.56 3.40
C PRO A 18 -22.96 3.62 3.94
N ILE A 19 -22.09 4.13 4.81
CA ILE A 19 -21.03 3.33 5.43
C ILE A 19 -21.63 2.25 6.34
N VAL A 20 -22.58 2.62 7.19
CA VAL A 20 -23.27 1.68 8.09
C VAL A 20 -24.08 0.66 7.28
N ALA A 21 -24.76 1.09 6.22
CA ALA A 21 -25.49 0.19 5.33
C ALA A 21 -24.55 -0.81 4.64
N GLY A 22 -23.40 -0.35 4.14
CA GLY A 22 -22.36 -1.21 3.54
C GLY A 22 -21.79 -2.20 4.56
N LEU A 23 -21.47 -1.75 5.77
CA LEU A 23 -21.00 -2.62 6.85
C LEU A 23 -22.05 -3.66 7.25
N ALA A 24 -23.30 -3.26 7.38
CA ALA A 24 -24.40 -4.20 7.65
C ALA A 24 -24.54 -5.23 6.52
N GLY A 25 -24.47 -4.78 5.26
CA GLY A 25 -24.52 -5.64 4.08
C GLY A 25 -23.38 -6.65 3.98
N THR A 26 -22.26 -6.43 4.64
CA THR A 26 -21.12 -7.37 4.69
C THR A 26 -21.11 -8.20 5.98
N LEU A 27 -21.44 -7.60 7.11
CA LEU A 27 -21.40 -8.29 8.41
C LEU A 27 -22.55 -9.28 8.57
N LEU A 28 -23.79 -8.92 8.16
CA LEU A 28 -24.92 -9.83 8.29
C LEU A 28 -24.71 -11.16 7.56
N PRO A 29 -24.28 -11.17 6.28
CA PRO A 29 -23.92 -12.42 5.59
C PRO A 29 -22.77 -13.19 6.25
N ALA A 30 -21.77 -12.49 6.78
CA ALA A 30 -20.67 -13.13 7.50
C ALA A 30 -21.13 -13.90 8.75
N PHE A 31 -22.26 -13.50 9.34
CA PHE A 31 -22.90 -14.18 10.46
C PHE A 31 -24.11 -15.03 10.05
N GLY A 32 -24.23 -15.38 8.76
CA GLY A 32 -25.24 -16.30 8.25
C GLY A 32 -26.58 -15.67 7.89
N VAL A 33 -26.77 -14.36 8.08
CA VAL A 33 -28.00 -13.65 7.73
C VAL A 33 -27.92 -13.17 6.28
N LEU A 34 -28.35 -14.01 5.35
CA LEU A 34 -28.46 -13.68 3.92
C LEU A 34 -29.75 -14.26 3.35
N PRO A 35 -30.89 -13.57 3.49
CA PRO A 35 -32.20 -14.07 3.08
C PRO A 35 -32.28 -14.48 1.60
N ALA A 36 -31.49 -13.82 0.74
CA ALA A 36 -31.46 -14.13 -0.70
C ALA A 36 -31.05 -15.58 -1.03
N ILE A 37 -30.36 -16.26 -0.10
CA ILE A 37 -29.94 -17.66 -0.26
C ILE A 37 -30.44 -18.56 0.89
N GLY A 38 -31.48 -18.11 1.62
CA GLY A 38 -32.12 -18.89 2.69
C GLY A 38 -31.43 -18.81 4.06
N GLY A 39 -30.47 -17.90 4.24
CA GLY A 39 -29.83 -17.66 5.54
C GLY A 39 -30.67 -16.73 6.40
N GLU A 40 -31.50 -17.29 7.29
CA GLU A 40 -32.41 -16.51 8.15
C GLU A 40 -31.99 -16.42 9.61
N SER A 41 -30.93 -17.12 10.00
CA SER A 41 -30.50 -17.21 11.40
C SER A 41 -29.02 -16.88 11.55
N LEU A 42 -28.66 -16.26 12.68
CA LEU A 42 -27.28 -16.03 13.06
C LEU A 42 -26.53 -17.36 13.20
N SER A 43 -25.43 -17.48 12.49
CA SER A 43 -24.59 -18.68 12.44
C SER A 43 -23.12 -18.32 12.31
N LEU A 44 -22.26 -19.05 13.00
CA LEU A 44 -20.82 -18.97 12.87
C LEU A 44 -20.25 -20.00 11.87
N ASN A 45 -21.09 -20.68 11.12
CA ASN A 45 -20.66 -21.72 10.19
C ASN A 45 -19.72 -21.16 9.11
N GLY A 46 -20.01 -19.99 8.55
CA GLY A 46 -19.11 -19.33 7.60
C GLY A 46 -17.70 -19.10 8.17
N TRP A 47 -17.58 -18.70 9.42
CA TRP A 47 -16.28 -18.52 10.09
C TRP A 47 -15.57 -19.86 10.33
N ARG A 48 -16.30 -20.91 10.69
CA ARG A 48 -15.73 -22.26 10.85
C ARG A 48 -15.22 -22.81 9.52
N GLU A 49 -15.99 -22.64 8.44
CA GLU A 49 -15.59 -23.02 7.09
C GLU A 49 -14.34 -22.26 6.64
N LEU A 50 -14.29 -20.94 6.88
CA LEU A 50 -13.11 -20.11 6.58
C LEU A 50 -11.87 -20.63 7.32
N LEU A 51 -11.98 -20.89 8.61
CA LEU A 51 -10.84 -21.38 9.42
C LEU A 51 -10.37 -22.78 9.00
N ARG A 52 -11.27 -23.60 8.43
CA ARG A 52 -10.95 -24.94 7.92
C ARG A 52 -10.52 -24.92 6.46
N PHE A 53 -10.66 -23.79 5.77
CA PHE A 53 -10.35 -23.69 4.35
C PHE A 53 -8.87 -23.99 4.10
N PRO A 54 -8.54 -24.96 3.21
CA PRO A 54 -7.15 -25.26 2.88
C PRO A 54 -6.47 -24.00 2.29
N GLY A 55 -5.38 -23.59 2.91
CA GLY A 55 -4.65 -22.38 2.49
C GLY A 55 -4.98 -21.12 3.27
N PHE A 56 -5.99 -21.10 4.15
CA PHE A 56 -6.30 -19.93 4.97
C PHE A 56 -5.09 -19.49 5.82
N ALA A 57 -4.45 -20.43 6.51
CA ALA A 57 -3.28 -20.15 7.33
C ALA A 57 -2.12 -19.58 6.50
N THR A 58 -1.87 -20.14 5.32
CA THR A 58 -0.83 -19.67 4.39
C THR A 58 -1.14 -18.26 3.88
N SER A 59 -2.40 -18.00 3.50
CA SER A 59 -2.83 -16.68 3.06
C SER A 59 -2.71 -15.64 4.17
N LEU A 60 -3.10 -16.00 5.39
CA LEU A 60 -2.98 -15.13 6.56
C LEU A 60 -1.51 -14.80 6.85
N GLN A 61 -0.66 -15.83 6.88
CA GLN A 61 0.78 -15.67 7.09
C GLN A 61 1.39 -14.76 6.01
N LEU A 62 1.08 -15.01 4.73
CA LEU A 62 1.59 -14.21 3.62
C LEU A 62 1.13 -12.75 3.74
N THR A 63 -0.13 -12.51 4.07
CA THR A 63 -0.69 -11.17 4.25
C THR A 63 0.03 -10.41 5.38
N VAL A 64 0.22 -11.05 6.52
CA VAL A 64 0.92 -10.46 7.66
C VAL A 64 2.38 -10.18 7.30
N MET A 65 3.09 -11.15 6.72
CA MET A 65 4.49 -10.99 6.35
C MET A 65 4.70 -9.91 5.29
N THR A 66 3.90 -9.90 4.23
CA THR A 66 4.02 -8.88 3.18
C THR A 66 3.67 -7.49 3.68
N GLY A 67 2.65 -7.36 4.55
CA GLY A 67 2.29 -6.11 5.20
C GLY A 67 3.40 -5.56 6.07
N TRP A 68 3.96 -6.38 6.96
CA TRP A 68 5.10 -5.99 7.81
C TRP A 68 6.32 -5.61 6.97
N LEU A 69 6.67 -6.45 5.99
CA LEU A 69 7.82 -6.21 5.12
C LEU A 69 7.67 -4.92 4.34
N ALA A 70 6.49 -4.68 3.72
CA ALA A 70 6.22 -3.45 2.98
C ALA A 70 6.34 -2.22 3.88
N THR A 71 5.77 -2.26 5.09
CA THR A 71 5.82 -1.15 6.05
C THR A 71 7.26 -0.85 6.49
N LEU A 72 8.01 -1.86 6.90
CA LEU A 72 9.40 -1.69 7.34
C LEU A 72 10.28 -1.16 6.20
N LEU A 73 10.14 -1.71 5.00
CA LEU A 73 10.89 -1.24 3.83
C LEU A 73 10.49 0.18 3.44
N ALA A 74 9.20 0.53 3.46
CA ALA A 74 8.74 1.88 3.14
C ALA A 74 9.33 2.92 4.12
N VAL A 75 9.30 2.63 5.41
CA VAL A 75 9.90 3.47 6.44
C VAL A 75 11.41 3.59 6.22
N PHE A 76 12.10 2.46 6.05
CA PHE A 76 13.55 2.45 5.83
C PHE A 76 13.95 3.23 4.58
N ILE A 77 13.29 2.99 3.43
CA ILE A 77 13.57 3.69 2.17
C ILE A 77 13.31 5.18 2.32
N THR A 78 12.19 5.56 2.95
CA THR A 78 11.86 6.97 3.18
C THR A 78 12.94 7.68 3.96
N PHE A 79 13.39 7.10 5.06
CA PHE A 79 14.45 7.69 5.86
C PHE A 79 15.81 7.66 5.17
N ALA A 80 16.13 6.59 4.45
CA ALA A 80 17.36 6.51 3.66
C ALA A 80 17.41 7.59 2.58
N VAL A 81 16.31 7.78 1.83
CA VAL A 81 16.19 8.86 0.83
C VAL A 81 16.32 10.23 1.48
N ALA A 82 15.65 10.46 2.61
CA ALA A 82 15.73 11.73 3.32
C ALA A 82 17.15 12.00 3.85
N ALA A 83 17.84 10.98 4.34
CA ALA A 83 19.21 11.07 4.83
C ALA A 83 20.23 11.33 3.70
N VAL A 84 20.13 10.60 2.58
CA VAL A 84 21.02 10.76 1.43
C VAL A 84 20.85 12.15 0.80
N LEU A 85 19.62 12.59 0.60
CA LEU A 85 19.35 13.89 0.04
C LEU A 85 19.64 15.04 1.02
N HIS A 86 19.67 14.79 2.32
CA HIS A 86 19.90 15.66 3.49
C HIS A 86 19.46 17.13 3.35
N GLN A 87 19.06 17.57 2.18
CA GLN A 87 18.52 18.90 1.90
C GLN A 87 17.01 18.83 1.69
N ARG A 88 16.27 19.59 2.48
CA ARG A 88 14.80 19.63 2.39
C ARG A 88 14.29 19.95 0.98
N HIS A 89 15.00 20.78 0.24
CA HIS A 89 14.62 21.13 -1.14
C HIS A 89 14.72 19.95 -2.12
N ALA A 90 15.75 19.10 -1.98
CA ALA A 90 15.94 17.93 -2.82
C ALA A 90 14.85 16.87 -2.53
N VAL A 91 14.57 16.60 -1.25
CA VAL A 91 13.47 15.71 -0.86
C VAL A 91 12.13 16.23 -1.34
N ARG A 92 11.88 17.55 -1.24
CA ARG A 92 10.66 18.18 -1.73
C ARG A 92 10.49 18.05 -3.23
N ARG A 93 11.57 18.25 -4.01
CA ARG A 93 11.53 18.04 -5.47
C ARG A 93 11.17 16.60 -5.81
N LEU A 94 11.82 15.62 -5.18
CA LEU A 94 11.52 14.22 -5.37
C LEU A 94 10.07 13.91 -4.99
N ALA A 95 9.62 14.34 -3.81
CA ALA A 95 8.26 14.13 -3.34
C ALA A 95 7.21 14.71 -4.31
N ASN A 96 7.46 15.90 -4.86
CA ASN A 96 6.55 16.51 -5.84
C ASN A 96 6.52 15.72 -7.16
N LEU A 97 7.65 15.15 -7.61
CA LEU A 97 7.71 14.33 -8.82
C LEU A 97 6.91 13.03 -8.68
N ILE A 98 6.93 12.42 -7.49
CA ILE A 98 6.27 11.15 -7.25
C ILE A 98 4.86 11.31 -6.65
N SER A 99 4.46 12.53 -6.22
CA SER A 99 3.14 12.78 -5.66
C SER A 99 1.96 12.42 -6.57
N PRO A 100 2.04 12.51 -7.93
CA PRO A 100 0.94 12.08 -8.79
C PRO A 100 0.55 10.61 -8.60
N LEU A 101 1.48 9.75 -8.14
CA LEU A 101 1.17 8.36 -7.80
C LEU A 101 0.12 8.25 -6.68
N LEU A 102 0.02 9.24 -5.80
CA LEU A 102 -0.97 9.26 -4.72
C LEU A 102 -2.38 9.51 -5.23
N ALA A 103 -2.53 10.22 -6.35
CA ALA A 103 -3.83 10.46 -6.97
C ALA A 103 -4.42 9.21 -7.64
N ILE A 104 -3.58 8.23 -7.99
CA ILE A 104 -4.03 7.00 -8.63
C ILE A 104 -4.70 6.10 -7.57
N PRO A 105 -5.93 5.58 -7.78
CA PRO A 105 -6.54 4.59 -6.90
C PRO A 105 -5.63 3.36 -6.71
N HIS A 106 -5.60 2.77 -5.52
CA HIS A 106 -4.75 1.60 -5.23
C HIS A 106 -5.00 0.43 -6.20
N SER A 107 -6.26 0.16 -6.52
CA SER A 107 -6.62 -0.89 -7.48
C SER A 107 -6.09 -0.62 -8.89
N ALA A 108 -6.20 0.62 -9.37
CA ALA A 108 -5.69 0.99 -10.68
C ALA A 108 -4.16 0.90 -10.74
N LEU A 109 -3.46 1.35 -9.69
CA LEU A 109 -2.02 1.20 -9.60
C LEU A 109 -1.60 -0.28 -9.57
N ALA A 110 -2.29 -1.11 -8.78
CA ALA A 110 -1.99 -2.53 -8.67
C ALA A 110 -2.16 -3.26 -10.02
N ILE A 111 -3.24 -2.97 -10.74
CA ILE A 111 -3.49 -3.53 -12.08
C ILE A 111 -2.42 -3.04 -13.07
N GLY A 112 -2.16 -1.75 -13.12
CA GLY A 112 -1.13 -1.18 -14.00
C GLY A 112 0.27 -1.74 -13.70
N PHE A 113 0.62 -1.87 -12.43
CA PHE A 113 1.88 -2.45 -12.00
C PHE A 113 1.97 -3.95 -12.37
N ALA A 114 0.90 -4.70 -12.19
CA ALA A 114 0.84 -6.10 -12.59
C ALA A 114 1.09 -6.27 -14.10
N PHE A 115 0.44 -5.46 -14.95
CA PHE A 115 0.70 -5.46 -16.38
C PHE A 115 2.11 -5.02 -16.75
N LEU A 116 2.72 -4.14 -15.96
CA LEU A 116 4.09 -3.68 -16.19
C LEU A 116 5.10 -4.81 -15.98
N ILE A 117 4.96 -5.58 -14.87
CA ILE A 117 5.92 -6.62 -14.45
C ILE A 117 5.56 -8.03 -14.89
N ALA A 118 4.39 -8.24 -15.51
CA ALA A 118 4.01 -9.56 -16.01
C ALA A 118 5.07 -10.14 -16.96
N PRO A 119 5.20 -11.48 -17.09
CA PRO A 119 6.14 -12.10 -18.01
C PRO A 119 5.96 -11.66 -19.48
N SER A 120 4.73 -11.34 -19.88
CA SER A 120 4.39 -10.72 -21.17
C SER A 120 4.20 -9.21 -21.09
N GLY A 121 4.59 -8.60 -19.98
CA GLY A 121 4.36 -7.20 -19.68
C GLY A 121 5.30 -6.25 -20.41
N TRP A 122 5.10 -4.95 -20.13
CA TRP A 122 5.87 -3.89 -20.80
C TRP A 122 7.37 -4.00 -20.57
N ILE A 123 7.81 -4.28 -19.33
CA ILE A 123 9.24 -4.41 -19.00
C ILE A 123 9.87 -5.55 -19.80
N ALA A 124 9.25 -6.74 -19.81
CA ALA A 124 9.74 -7.87 -20.55
C ALA A 124 9.88 -7.57 -22.07
N ARG A 125 8.88 -6.89 -22.63
CA ARG A 125 8.88 -6.48 -24.05
C ARG A 125 9.95 -5.46 -24.40
N LEU A 126 10.20 -4.50 -23.53
CA LEU A 126 11.23 -3.46 -23.75
C LEU A 126 12.65 -4.03 -23.73
N VAL A 127 12.92 -5.03 -22.90
CA VAL A 127 14.24 -5.65 -22.80
C VAL A 127 14.44 -6.83 -23.77
N SER A 128 13.37 -7.31 -24.40
CA SER A 128 13.39 -8.48 -25.30
C SER A 128 13.35 -8.06 -26.77
N PRO A 129 14.05 -8.79 -27.67
CA PRO A 129 15.09 -9.78 -27.38
C PRO A 129 16.48 -9.17 -27.13
N GLY A 130 16.64 -7.86 -27.43
CA GLY A 130 17.94 -7.21 -27.57
C GLY A 130 18.84 -7.26 -26.35
N LEU A 131 18.28 -7.06 -25.13
CA LEU A 131 19.07 -7.07 -23.88
C LEU A 131 18.99 -8.42 -23.16
N SER A 132 17.82 -9.10 -23.22
CA SER A 132 17.57 -10.32 -22.46
C SER A 132 17.76 -11.61 -23.27
N GLY A 133 17.73 -11.52 -24.61
CA GLY A 133 17.74 -12.69 -25.50
C GLY A 133 16.42 -13.49 -25.50
N TRP A 134 15.38 -13.01 -24.80
CA TRP A 134 14.11 -13.70 -24.72
C TRP A 134 13.31 -13.57 -26.03
N THR A 135 13.03 -14.68 -26.68
CA THR A 135 12.15 -14.75 -27.85
C THR A 135 10.70 -15.09 -27.48
N LEU A 136 10.50 -15.66 -26.30
CA LEU A 136 9.22 -15.96 -25.68
C LEU A 136 9.12 -15.30 -24.30
N PRO A 137 7.92 -15.09 -23.76
CA PRO A 137 7.77 -14.59 -22.41
C PRO A 137 8.56 -15.44 -21.41
N PRO A 138 9.40 -14.83 -20.55
CA PRO A 138 10.21 -15.58 -19.60
C PRO A 138 9.32 -16.25 -18.55
N ASP A 139 9.69 -17.43 -18.09
CA ASP A 139 9.04 -18.11 -16.98
C ASP A 139 9.52 -17.52 -15.65
N VAL A 140 9.20 -16.25 -15.45
CA VAL A 140 9.49 -15.51 -14.21
C VAL A 140 8.18 -15.26 -13.47
N GLY A 141 7.99 -15.93 -12.35
CA GLY A 141 6.85 -15.71 -11.48
C GLY A 141 6.91 -14.30 -10.87
N SER A 142 6.29 -13.32 -11.54
CA SER A 142 6.21 -11.95 -11.03
C SER A 142 4.89 -11.68 -10.31
N VAL A 143 3.77 -11.80 -11.02
CA VAL A 143 2.44 -11.60 -10.47
C VAL A 143 1.91 -12.93 -9.91
N GLY A 144 1.39 -12.91 -8.68
CA GLY A 144 0.87 -14.12 -8.03
C GLY A 144 1.94 -15.10 -7.51
N HIS A 145 3.21 -14.72 -7.56
CA HIS A 145 4.29 -15.54 -6.99
C HIS A 145 4.11 -15.70 -5.47
N PRO A 146 4.33 -16.91 -4.92
CA PRO A 146 4.12 -17.20 -3.49
C PRO A 146 4.92 -16.32 -2.52
N SER A 147 6.02 -15.69 -2.97
CA SER A 147 6.81 -14.77 -2.13
C SER A 147 6.10 -13.46 -1.80
N GLY A 148 5.06 -13.07 -2.55
CA GLY A 148 4.40 -11.78 -2.39
C GLY A 148 5.25 -10.56 -2.77
N GLY A 149 6.44 -10.76 -3.38
CA GLY A 149 7.38 -9.67 -3.68
C GLY A 149 6.80 -8.59 -4.59
N ALA A 150 6.01 -8.97 -5.59
CA ALA A 150 5.30 -8.02 -6.46
C ALA A 150 4.31 -7.14 -5.68
N LEU A 151 3.59 -7.71 -4.71
CA LEU A 151 2.68 -6.98 -3.84
C LEU A 151 3.45 -5.98 -2.98
N VAL A 152 4.54 -6.40 -2.35
CA VAL A 152 5.42 -5.52 -1.56
C VAL A 152 5.92 -4.37 -2.42
N ALA A 153 6.44 -4.62 -3.62
CA ALA A 153 6.91 -3.59 -4.52
C ALA A 153 5.80 -2.59 -4.92
N CYS A 154 4.60 -3.08 -5.22
CA CYS A 154 3.44 -2.25 -5.51
C CYS A 154 3.05 -1.35 -4.34
N LEU A 155 3.06 -1.88 -3.11
CA LEU A 155 2.79 -1.11 -1.89
C LEU A 155 3.85 -0.02 -1.69
N LEU A 156 5.12 -0.33 -1.87
CA LEU A 156 6.21 0.65 -1.74
C LEU A 156 6.07 1.84 -2.67
N LEU A 157 5.56 1.64 -3.90
CA LEU A 157 5.31 2.72 -4.85
C LEU A 157 4.33 3.78 -4.33
N LYS A 158 3.46 3.43 -3.42
CA LYS A 158 2.51 4.36 -2.78
C LYS A 158 2.97 4.84 -1.41
N GLU A 159 3.46 3.94 -0.59
CA GLU A 159 3.81 4.24 0.80
C GLU A 159 5.01 5.19 0.90
N VAL A 160 6.04 4.98 0.06
CA VAL A 160 7.24 5.83 0.10
C VAL A 160 6.93 7.30 -0.25
N PRO A 161 6.21 7.64 -1.35
CA PRO A 161 5.80 9.01 -1.63
C PRO A 161 4.95 9.63 -0.52
N TYR A 162 4.02 8.85 0.03
CA TYR A 162 3.15 9.29 1.11
C TYR A 162 3.95 9.66 2.36
N LEU A 163 4.85 8.77 2.80
CA LEU A 163 5.70 9.00 3.95
C LEU A 163 6.68 10.17 3.75
N LEU A 164 7.24 10.33 2.54
CA LEU A 164 8.07 11.48 2.20
C LEU A 164 7.30 12.79 2.31
N LEU A 165 6.06 12.84 1.83
CA LEU A 165 5.22 14.03 1.95
C LEU A 165 4.82 14.30 3.40
N MET A 166 4.51 13.27 4.19
CA MET A 166 4.26 13.42 5.62
C MET A 166 5.49 13.95 6.37
N LEU A 167 6.66 13.43 6.05
CA LEU A 167 7.92 13.88 6.65
C LEU A 167 8.21 15.35 6.35
N LEU A 168 7.86 15.81 5.15
CA LEU A 168 8.03 17.21 4.73
C LEU A 168 6.95 18.12 5.30
N GLY A 169 5.71 17.66 5.39
CA GLY A 169 4.55 18.42 5.88
C GLY A 169 4.59 18.66 7.40
N GLY A 170 5.07 17.69 8.16
CA GLY A 170 5.37 17.86 9.57
C GLY A 170 6.73 18.53 9.77
N ASN A 171 6.94 19.26 10.87
CA ASN A 171 8.28 19.75 11.24
C ASN A 171 9.27 18.62 11.63
N LEU A 172 8.93 17.40 11.29
CA LEU A 172 9.68 16.18 11.63
C LEU A 172 10.97 16.05 10.82
N PHE A 173 11.01 16.63 9.61
CA PHE A 173 12.20 16.55 8.75
C PHE A 173 13.45 17.12 9.44
N GLY A 174 13.34 18.28 10.07
CA GLY A 174 14.44 18.93 10.78
C GLY A 174 14.86 18.23 12.09
N LEU A 175 13.97 17.44 12.67
CA LEU A 175 14.22 16.73 13.92
C LEU A 175 14.74 15.30 13.68
N ILE A 176 14.08 14.57 12.78
CA ILE A 176 14.31 13.13 12.57
C ILE A 176 15.54 12.88 11.68
N VAL A 177 15.70 13.64 10.59
CA VAL A 177 16.80 13.39 9.64
C VAL A 177 18.18 13.59 10.28
N PRO A 178 18.46 14.67 11.05
CA PRO A 178 19.72 14.79 11.77
C PRO A 178 19.92 13.69 12.81
N GLY A 179 18.87 13.29 13.53
CA GLY A 179 18.93 12.21 14.51
C GLY A 179 19.31 10.87 13.87
N ILE A 180 18.75 10.54 12.71
CA ILE A 180 19.09 9.33 11.95
C ILE A 180 20.53 9.40 11.42
N LEU A 181 20.95 10.53 10.86
CA LEU A 181 22.32 10.73 10.39
C LEU A 181 23.34 10.53 11.51
N LEU A 182 23.02 11.01 12.72
CA LEU A 182 23.86 10.79 13.90
C LEU A 182 23.87 9.33 14.35
N PHE A 183 22.70 8.68 14.37
CA PHE A 183 22.57 7.29 14.81
C PHE A 183 23.32 6.31 13.89
N PHE A 184 23.25 6.49 12.58
CA PHE A 184 23.94 5.65 11.60
C PHE A 184 25.39 6.08 11.31
N GLY A 185 25.92 7.09 12.00
CA GLY A 185 27.29 7.57 11.78
C GLY A 185 27.54 8.21 10.41
N VAL A 186 26.50 8.34 9.59
CA VAL A 186 26.58 8.91 8.23
C VAL A 186 26.96 10.40 8.29
N GLY A 187 26.59 11.08 9.36
CA GLY A 187 26.96 12.47 9.60
C GLY A 187 28.47 12.71 9.63
N THR A 188 29.24 11.75 10.15
CA THR A 188 30.71 11.83 10.19
C THR A 188 31.35 11.63 8.83
N ILE A 189 30.73 10.84 7.96
CA ILE A 189 31.21 10.60 6.59
C ILE A 189 30.92 11.84 5.72
N ILE A 190 29.74 12.41 5.82
CA ILE A 190 29.35 13.62 5.05
C ILE A 190 30.20 14.83 5.48
N ALA A 191 30.53 14.96 6.77
CA ALA A 191 31.40 16.03 7.27
C ALA A 191 32.85 15.91 6.80
N ARG A 192 33.31 14.70 6.44
CA ARG A 192 34.66 14.47 5.89
C ARG A 192 34.76 14.66 4.37
N LEU A 193 33.65 14.76 3.66
CA LEU A 193 33.57 14.92 2.21
C LEU A 193 33.37 16.38 1.78
N ARG A 194 33.30 17.31 2.74
CA ARG A 194 33.32 18.76 2.55
C ARG A 194 34.71 19.29 2.87
#